data_0e402cbd47e226c3dea34816bfadf15f
#
_entry.id   0e402cbd47e226c3dea34816bfadf15f
#
_cell.length_a   1.000
_cell.length_b   1.000
_cell.length_c   1.000
_cell.angle_alpha   90.00
_cell.angle_beta   90.00
_cell.angle_gamma   90.00
#
_symmetry.space_group_name_H-M   'P 1'
#
loop_
_entity.id
_entity.type
_entity.pdbx_description
1 polymer ?
#
loop_
_entity_poly.entity_id
_entity_poly.type
_entity_poly.pdbx_seq_one_letter_code
_entity_poly.pdbx_strand_id
1 'polypeptide(L)'
;MKSSPRFLQGVFPITGEGLAKPGPIDPALKYTVPGGQSAQALYFRGGNSTGELVYVLLLRDGEPMRWFPIGAKGDVHVPLRVVEDLTGGTVVELHAAAPEGVTGELVIDLGLVEV
;
A
#
# COMPACT_ATOMS: atom_id res chain seq x y z
N MET A 1 -14.18 23.13 -7.90
CA MET A 1 -13.97 21.85 -7.22
C MET A 1 -12.53 21.75 -6.73
N LYS A 2 -12.33 21.39 -5.50
CA LYS A 2 -11.00 21.23 -4.93
C LYS A 2 -10.59 19.77 -4.95
N SER A 3 -9.37 19.50 -5.41
CA SER A 3 -8.73 18.22 -5.19
C SER A 3 -7.85 18.30 -3.96
N SER A 4 -7.85 17.26 -3.15
CA SER A 4 -7.06 17.21 -1.91
C SER A 4 -6.17 15.97 -1.95
N PRO A 5 -4.84 16.16 -1.86
CA PRO A 5 -3.94 15.01 -1.78
C PRO A 5 -4.05 14.32 -0.42
N ARG A 6 -3.88 13.00 -0.44
CA ARG A 6 -3.79 12.17 0.75
C ARG A 6 -2.63 11.21 0.59
N PHE A 7 -1.94 10.93 1.69
CA PHE A 7 -0.76 10.07 1.64
C PHE A 7 -0.82 9.04 2.75
N LEU A 8 -0.54 7.78 2.39
CA LEU A 8 -0.28 6.72 3.35
C LEU A 8 1.20 6.44 3.27
N GLN A 9 1.97 6.86 4.27
CA GLN A 9 3.43 6.84 4.16
C GLN A 9 4.10 6.66 5.51
N GLY A 10 5.32 6.15 5.47
CA GLY A 10 6.15 5.97 6.64
C GLY A 10 7.15 4.84 6.48
N VAL A 11 7.84 4.54 7.56
CA VAL A 11 8.77 3.40 7.66
C VAL A 11 8.21 2.47 8.72
N PHE A 12 8.04 1.20 8.35
CA PHE A 12 7.35 0.23 9.20
C PHE A 12 8.17 -1.05 9.32
N PRO A 13 8.28 -1.62 10.53
CA PRO A 13 8.90 -2.93 10.67
C PRO A 13 8.01 -4.02 10.07
N ILE A 14 8.64 -5.06 9.55
CA ILE A 14 7.93 -6.22 9.02
C ILE A 14 8.55 -7.49 9.57
N THR A 15 7.70 -8.46 9.90
CA THR A 15 8.09 -9.83 10.20
C THR A 15 7.28 -10.74 9.27
N GLY A 16 7.97 -11.53 8.47
CA GLY A 16 7.31 -12.39 7.49
C GLY A 16 6.62 -13.58 8.12
N GLU A 17 5.43 -13.86 7.63
CA GLU A 17 4.62 -15.03 7.98
C GLU A 17 4.50 -16.01 6.81
N GLY A 18 5.13 -15.70 5.68
CA GLY A 18 5.06 -16.44 4.44
C GLY A 18 4.48 -15.58 3.31
N LEU A 19 4.97 -15.78 2.09
CA LEU A 19 4.49 -15.01 0.93
C LEU A 19 3.01 -15.27 0.62
N ALA A 20 2.45 -16.39 1.08
CA ALA A 20 1.04 -16.69 0.88
C ALA A 20 0.14 -16.12 2.00
N LYS A 21 0.73 -15.45 2.99
CA LYS A 21 0.01 -14.94 4.16
C LYS A 21 0.23 -13.44 4.36
N PRO A 22 -0.33 -12.59 3.46
CA PRO A 22 -0.24 -11.15 3.68
C PRO A 22 -1.05 -10.72 4.90
N GLY A 23 -0.58 -9.70 5.58
CA GLY A 23 -1.25 -9.14 6.73
C GLY A 23 -1.04 -7.63 6.80
N PRO A 24 -1.80 -6.95 7.68
CA PRO A 24 -1.68 -5.51 7.83
C PRO A 24 -0.27 -5.13 8.30
N ILE A 25 0.24 -4.03 7.77
CA ILE A 25 1.56 -3.51 8.11
C ILE A 25 1.45 -2.66 9.38
N ASP A 26 0.50 -1.73 9.39
CA ASP A 26 0.31 -0.77 10.48
C ASP A 26 -1.07 -0.12 10.34
N PRO A 27 -1.76 0.16 11.46
CA PRO A 27 -3.07 0.83 11.40
C PRO A 27 -3.06 2.19 10.69
N ALA A 28 -1.91 2.87 10.65
CA ALA A 28 -1.79 4.15 9.95
C ALA A 28 -1.91 4.01 8.43
N LEU A 29 -1.74 2.80 7.89
CA LEU A 29 -1.84 2.54 6.45
C LEU A 29 -3.26 2.13 6.04
N LYS A 30 -4.22 2.90 6.52
CA LYS A 30 -5.63 2.71 6.23
C LYS A 30 -6.29 4.06 6.01
N TYR A 31 -7.12 4.15 4.98
CA TYR A 31 -7.79 5.38 4.61
C TYR A 31 -9.21 5.08 4.15
N THR A 32 -10.18 5.85 4.66
CA THR A 32 -11.56 5.76 4.23
C THR A 32 -11.91 6.98 3.41
N VAL A 33 -12.39 6.76 2.19
CA VAL A 33 -12.82 7.86 1.32
C VAL A 33 -14.03 8.54 1.95
N PRO A 34 -13.99 9.88 2.14
CA PRO A 34 -15.13 10.60 2.73
C PRO A 34 -16.41 10.42 1.92
N GLY A 35 -17.56 10.39 2.61
CA GLY A 35 -18.86 10.35 1.96
C GLY A 35 -19.04 11.54 1.02
N GLY A 36 -19.61 11.30 -0.15
CA GLY A 36 -19.86 12.35 -1.14
C GLY A 36 -18.64 12.72 -1.97
N GLN A 37 -17.50 12.06 -1.76
CA GLN A 37 -16.28 12.29 -2.54
C GLN A 37 -15.84 11.02 -3.25
N SER A 38 -14.91 11.18 -4.18
CA SER A 38 -14.22 10.08 -4.83
C SER A 38 -12.72 10.28 -4.63
N ALA A 39 -11.96 9.21 -4.67
CA ALA A 39 -10.50 9.27 -4.60
C ALA A 39 -9.89 8.40 -5.68
N GLN A 40 -8.65 8.72 -6.05
CA GLN A 40 -7.87 7.96 -6.99
C GLN A 40 -6.47 7.77 -6.42
N ALA A 41 -5.96 6.55 -6.49
CA ALA A 41 -4.57 6.27 -6.13
C ALA A 41 -3.70 6.60 -7.34
N LEU A 42 -2.66 7.41 -7.15
CA LEU A 42 -1.86 7.95 -8.24
C LEU A 42 -0.51 7.28 -8.40
N TYR A 43 0.11 6.87 -7.29
CA TYR A 43 1.42 6.22 -7.34
C TYR A 43 1.65 5.41 -6.09
N PHE A 44 2.55 4.43 -6.20
CA PHE A 44 3.11 3.72 -5.06
C PHE A 44 4.62 3.77 -5.14
N ARG A 45 5.27 4.11 -4.04
CA ARG A 45 6.71 4.01 -3.87
C ARG A 45 6.99 3.15 -2.65
N GLY A 46 7.93 2.22 -2.78
CA GLY A 46 8.24 1.32 -1.69
C GLY A 46 9.69 0.92 -1.66
N GLY A 47 10.22 0.72 -0.46
CA GLY A 47 11.56 0.22 -0.24
C GLY A 47 11.56 -0.97 0.70
N ASN A 48 12.46 -1.91 0.47
CA ASN A 48 12.56 -3.17 1.19
C ASN A 48 13.98 -3.33 1.72
N SER A 49 14.15 -3.27 3.05
CA SER A 49 15.46 -3.44 3.65
C SER A 49 15.85 -4.91 3.84
N THR A 50 14.93 -5.84 3.62
CA THR A 50 15.21 -7.26 3.85
C THR A 50 16.06 -7.86 2.73
N GLY A 51 16.68 -9.00 3.02
CA GLY A 51 17.44 -9.75 2.02
C GLY A 51 16.61 -10.68 1.15
N GLU A 52 15.27 -10.55 1.16
CA GLU A 52 14.37 -11.42 0.44
C GLU A 52 13.30 -10.61 -0.29
N LEU A 53 12.65 -11.25 -1.26
CA LEU A 53 11.50 -10.65 -1.92
C LEU A 53 10.38 -10.43 -0.91
N VAL A 54 9.81 -9.23 -0.91
CA VAL A 54 8.55 -8.93 -0.21
C VAL A 54 7.55 -8.37 -1.23
N TYR A 55 6.27 -8.32 -0.88
CA TYR A 55 5.34 -7.52 -1.66
C TYR A 55 4.42 -6.73 -0.75
N VAL A 56 3.98 -5.59 -1.26
CA VAL A 56 2.95 -4.77 -0.65
C VAL A 56 1.68 -4.95 -1.46
N LEU A 57 0.55 -5.05 -0.77
CA LEU A 57 -0.75 -5.34 -1.37
C LEU A 57 -1.69 -4.18 -1.06
N LEU A 58 -2.21 -3.56 -2.10
CA LEU A 58 -3.24 -2.52 -1.98
C LEU A 58 -4.60 -3.19 -2.00
N LEU A 59 -5.35 -2.99 -0.92
CA LEU A 59 -6.68 -3.55 -0.74
C LEU A 59 -7.75 -2.48 -0.88
N ARG A 60 -8.86 -2.86 -1.48
CA ARG A 60 -10.07 -2.06 -1.57
C ARG A 60 -11.19 -2.83 -0.90
N ASP A 61 -11.71 -2.31 0.20
CA ASP A 61 -12.76 -2.97 1.00
C ASP A 61 -12.41 -4.42 1.33
N GLY A 62 -11.15 -4.67 1.70
CA GLY A 62 -10.65 -6.00 2.04
C GLY A 62 -10.28 -6.89 0.86
N GLU A 63 -10.50 -6.44 -0.39
CA GLU A 63 -10.19 -7.22 -1.58
C GLU A 63 -8.91 -6.73 -2.25
N PRO A 64 -8.04 -7.63 -2.73
CA PRO A 64 -6.82 -7.24 -3.44
C PRO A 64 -7.14 -6.40 -4.69
N MET A 65 -6.43 -5.28 -4.83
CA MET A 65 -6.58 -4.42 -5.99
C MET A 65 -5.28 -4.32 -6.81
N ARG A 66 -4.13 -4.15 -6.13
CA ARG A 66 -2.82 -4.05 -6.79
C ARG A 66 -1.76 -4.72 -5.94
N TRP A 67 -0.78 -5.29 -6.61
CA TRP A 67 0.35 -6.00 -6.01
C TRP A 67 1.65 -5.29 -6.38
N PHE A 68 2.49 -5.01 -5.40
CA PHE A 68 3.76 -4.33 -5.61
C PHE A 68 4.91 -5.20 -5.07
N PRO A 69 5.48 -6.09 -5.90
CA PRO A 69 6.64 -6.86 -5.46
C PRO A 69 7.88 -5.96 -5.39
N ILE A 70 8.67 -6.12 -4.35
CA ILE A 70 9.88 -5.34 -4.11
C ILE A 70 11.02 -6.34 -3.85
N GLY A 71 12.00 -6.38 -4.73
CA GLY A 71 13.14 -7.28 -4.61
C GLY A 71 13.97 -7.01 -3.36
N ALA A 72 14.81 -7.97 -2.99
CA ALA A 72 15.71 -7.86 -1.84
C ALA A 72 16.56 -6.60 -1.91
N LYS A 73 16.58 -5.81 -0.81
CA LYS A 73 17.35 -4.55 -0.73
C LYS A 73 16.97 -3.55 -1.82
N GLY A 74 15.80 -3.71 -2.43
CA GLY A 74 15.37 -2.91 -3.57
C GLY A 74 14.32 -1.88 -3.24
N ASP A 75 13.99 -1.10 -4.27
CA ASP A 75 12.89 -0.14 -4.20
C ASP A 75 12.15 -0.11 -5.53
N VAL A 76 10.91 0.40 -5.49
CA VAL A 76 10.07 0.55 -6.67
C VAL A 76 9.36 1.89 -6.64
N HIS A 77 9.08 2.41 -7.83
CA HIS A 77 8.19 3.55 -8.02
C HIS A 77 7.22 3.20 -9.14
N VAL A 78 5.95 3.07 -8.80
CA VAL A 78 4.93 2.62 -9.74
C VAL A 78 3.90 3.73 -9.91
N PRO A 79 3.88 4.42 -11.05
CA PRO A 79 2.76 5.30 -11.38
C PRO A 79 1.54 4.43 -11.67
N LEU A 80 0.42 4.76 -11.07
CA LEU A 80 -0.81 3.99 -11.22
C LEU A 80 -1.61 4.55 -12.39
N ARG A 81 -1.42 3.94 -13.57
CA ARG A 81 -2.01 4.43 -14.82
C ARG A 81 -3.42 3.92 -15.05
N VAL A 82 -3.72 2.73 -14.56
CA VAL A 82 -5.08 2.22 -14.56
C VAL A 82 -5.71 2.67 -13.26
N VAL A 83 -6.58 3.63 -13.36
CA VAL A 83 -7.14 4.32 -12.20
C VAL A 83 -8.58 3.88 -12.02
N GLU A 84 -8.91 3.44 -10.82
CA GLU A 84 -10.27 3.16 -10.42
C GLU A 84 -10.76 4.29 -9.52
N ASP A 85 -11.98 4.75 -9.76
CA ASP A 85 -12.59 5.71 -8.86
C ASP A 85 -13.00 4.98 -7.58
N LEU A 86 -12.45 5.45 -6.46
CA LEU A 86 -12.76 4.93 -5.13
C LEU A 86 -13.86 5.80 -4.55
N THR A 87 -15.07 5.26 -4.51
CA THR A 87 -16.24 6.03 -4.08
C THR A 87 -16.29 6.21 -2.57
N GLY A 88 -17.09 7.18 -2.12
CA GLY A 88 -17.25 7.48 -0.70
C GLY A 88 -17.57 6.24 0.12
N GLY A 89 -16.92 6.08 1.27
CA GLY A 89 -17.04 4.91 2.13
C GLY A 89 -16.08 3.79 1.81
N THR A 90 -15.39 3.82 0.67
CA THR A 90 -14.39 2.81 0.32
C THR A 90 -13.23 2.86 1.31
N VAL A 91 -12.82 1.71 1.81
CA VAL A 91 -11.68 1.56 2.71
C VAL A 91 -10.48 1.05 1.93
N VAL A 92 -9.41 1.82 1.96
CA VAL A 92 -8.13 1.48 1.32
C VAL A 92 -7.14 1.10 2.42
N GLU A 93 -6.48 -0.04 2.24
CA GLU A 93 -5.46 -0.52 3.19
C GLU A 93 -4.24 -1.04 2.44
N LEU A 94 -3.08 -0.96 3.11
CA LEU A 94 -1.87 -1.61 2.62
C LEU A 94 -1.49 -2.74 3.55
N HIS A 95 -1.36 -3.92 2.98
CA HIS A 95 -0.85 -5.12 3.64
C HIS A 95 0.49 -5.49 3.00
N ALA A 96 1.20 -6.41 3.61
CA ALA A 96 2.46 -6.91 3.06
C ALA A 96 2.66 -8.37 3.41
N ALA A 97 3.51 -9.03 2.63
CA ALA A 97 3.95 -10.39 2.89
C ALA A 97 5.44 -10.51 2.64
N ALA A 98 6.09 -11.34 3.45
CA ALA A 98 7.48 -11.70 3.31
C ALA A 98 7.62 -13.18 3.65
N PRO A 99 8.71 -13.85 3.22
CA PRO A 99 8.95 -15.23 3.62
C PRO A 99 8.95 -15.36 5.14
N GLU A 100 8.53 -16.51 5.63
CA GLU A 100 8.43 -16.78 7.07
C GLU A 100 9.76 -16.51 7.78
N GLY A 101 9.69 -15.75 8.88
CA GLY A 101 10.85 -15.43 9.72
C GLY A 101 11.71 -14.28 9.22
N VAL A 102 11.44 -13.74 8.04
CA VAL A 102 12.20 -12.60 7.52
C VAL A 102 11.78 -11.33 8.23
N THR A 103 12.77 -10.54 8.67
CA THR A 103 12.52 -9.27 9.37
C THR A 103 13.26 -8.14 8.69
N GLY A 104 12.73 -6.95 8.82
CA GLY A 104 13.32 -5.71 8.31
C GLY A 104 12.33 -4.58 8.33
N GLU A 105 12.54 -3.58 7.49
CA GLU A 105 11.68 -2.41 7.38
C GLU A 105 11.19 -2.24 5.95
N LEU A 106 9.99 -1.72 5.82
CA LEU A 106 9.41 -1.27 4.56
C LEU A 106 9.26 0.25 4.60
N VAL A 107 9.74 0.91 3.56
CA VAL A 107 9.43 2.31 3.31
C VAL A 107 8.20 2.33 2.41
N ILE A 108 7.18 3.05 2.79
CA ILE A 108 5.89 3.08 2.09
C ILE A 108 5.53 4.52 1.78
N ASP A 109 5.09 4.75 0.54
CA ASP A 109 4.56 6.05 0.13
C ASP A 109 3.51 5.82 -0.97
N LEU A 110 2.25 5.83 -0.58
CA LEU A 110 1.11 5.74 -1.49
C LEU A 110 0.45 7.11 -1.55
N GLY A 111 0.35 7.67 -2.74
CA GLY A 111 -0.31 8.95 -2.96
C GLY A 111 -1.68 8.77 -3.59
N LEU A 112 -2.68 9.45 -3.00
CA LEU A 112 -4.05 9.49 -3.50
C LEU A 112 -4.49 10.95 -3.65
N VAL A 113 -5.53 11.16 -4.43
CA VAL A 113 -6.18 12.46 -4.53
C VAL A 113 -7.69 12.29 -4.36
N GLU A 114 -8.28 13.14 -3.53
CA GLU A 114 -9.74 13.24 -3.40
C GLU A 114 -10.26 14.30 -4.36
N VAL A 115 -11.31 14.00 -4.99
CA VAL A 115 -11.98 14.94 -5.93
C VAL A 115 -13.46 15.07 -5.64
#